data_dee74b866d6d3ffcbdf8970cedde58dd
#
_entry.id   dee74b866d6d3ffcbdf8970cedde58dd
#
_cell.length_a   1.000
_cell.length_b   1.000
_cell.length_c   1.000
_cell.angle_alpha   90.00
_cell.angle_beta   90.00
_cell.angle_gamma   90.00
#
_symmetry.space_group_name_H-M   'P 1'
#
loop_
_entity.id
_entity.type
_entity.pdbx_description
1 polymer ?
#
loop_
_entity_poly.entity_id
_entity_poly.type
_entity_poly.pdbx_seq_one_letter_code
_entity_poly.pdbx_strand_id
1 'polypeptide(L)'
;MREQAETFLAQWQIEHIKMVARSDREYEAGRLALRCLEDAARAGISSQDLEAVAGGDLIGNMLQALDDAEFRRMYRDQVAGQEED
;
A
#
# COMPACT_ATOMS: atom_id res chain seq x y z
N MET A 1 -10.44 6.50 -15.24
CA MET A 1 -9.18 6.88 -15.89
C MET A 1 -8.02 6.54 -15.00
N ARG A 2 -6.87 6.20 -15.60
CA ARG A 2 -5.72 5.70 -14.84
C ARG A 2 -5.14 6.73 -13.89
N GLU A 3 -5.15 8.00 -14.25
CA GLU A 3 -4.61 9.04 -13.38
C GLU A 3 -5.35 9.13 -12.06
N GLN A 4 -6.68 9.02 -12.10
CA GLN A 4 -7.49 8.99 -10.89
C GLN A 4 -7.16 7.74 -10.06
N ALA A 5 -6.99 6.61 -10.72
CA ALA A 5 -6.67 5.35 -10.05
C ALA A 5 -5.29 5.42 -9.39
N GLU A 6 -4.30 5.99 -10.07
CA GLU A 6 -2.96 6.17 -9.49
C GLU A 6 -2.99 7.05 -8.25
N THR A 7 -3.66 8.20 -8.35
CA THR A 7 -3.78 9.13 -7.23
C THR A 7 -4.53 8.46 -6.06
N PHE A 8 -5.62 7.77 -6.39
CA PHE A 8 -6.41 7.07 -5.38
C PHE A 8 -5.57 6.01 -4.66
N LEU A 9 -4.88 5.16 -5.42
CA LEU A 9 -4.10 4.07 -4.84
C LEU A 9 -2.98 4.61 -3.94
N ALA A 10 -2.25 5.62 -4.40
CA ALA A 10 -1.17 6.21 -3.62
C ALA A 10 -1.70 6.81 -2.32
N GLN A 11 -2.78 7.57 -2.39
CA GLN A 11 -3.38 8.21 -1.23
C GLN A 11 -3.93 7.17 -0.26
N TRP A 12 -4.62 6.16 -0.81
CA TRP A 12 -5.20 5.08 -0.02
C TRP A 12 -4.12 4.32 0.76
N GLN A 13 -3.01 4.03 0.10
CA GLN A 13 -1.90 3.32 0.75
C GLN A 13 -1.28 4.15 1.87
N ILE A 14 -1.11 5.45 1.67
CA ILE A 14 -0.60 6.34 2.70
C ILE A 14 -1.49 6.29 3.95
N GLU A 15 -2.80 6.26 3.75
CA GLU A 15 -3.77 6.28 4.84
C GLU A 15 -3.94 4.94 5.53
N HIS A 16 -3.78 3.83 4.83
CA HIS A 16 -4.16 2.50 5.32
C HIS A 16 -3.00 1.53 5.55
N ILE A 17 -1.85 1.77 4.93
CA ILE A 17 -0.71 0.87 5.10
C ILE A 17 -0.07 1.11 6.47
N LYS A 18 -0.03 0.04 7.27
CA LYS A 18 0.60 0.06 8.59
C LYS A 18 1.60 -1.08 8.67
N MET A 19 2.57 -0.95 9.55
CA MET A 19 3.54 -2.01 9.74
C MET A 19 2.87 -3.25 10.33
N VAL A 20 3.10 -4.39 9.68
CA VAL A 20 2.50 -5.67 10.04
C VAL A 20 3.62 -6.70 10.19
N ALA A 21 3.46 -7.64 11.12
CA ALA A 21 4.42 -8.72 11.30
C ALA A 21 4.57 -9.52 10.00
N ARG A 22 5.79 -9.98 9.72
CA ARG A 22 6.07 -10.70 8.47
C ARG A 22 5.17 -11.91 8.26
N SER A 23 4.86 -12.62 9.32
CA SER A 23 4.02 -13.81 9.25
C SER A 23 2.60 -13.51 8.80
N ASP A 24 2.12 -12.29 9.04
CA ASP A 24 0.76 -11.89 8.71
C ASP A 24 0.66 -11.06 7.43
N ARG A 25 1.80 -10.77 6.80
CA ARG A 25 1.89 -9.81 5.71
C ARG A 25 1.08 -10.23 4.48
N GLU A 26 1.14 -11.50 4.11
CA GLU A 26 0.38 -11.99 2.96
C GLU A 26 -1.11 -11.90 3.20
N TYR A 27 -1.55 -12.29 4.38
CA TYR A 27 -2.95 -12.20 4.75
C TYR A 27 -3.42 -10.75 4.76
N GLU A 28 -2.63 -9.87 5.33
CA GLU A 28 -2.98 -8.46 5.39
C GLU A 28 -3.00 -7.82 4.00
N ALA A 29 -2.08 -8.21 3.12
CA ALA A 29 -2.08 -7.72 1.75
C ALA A 29 -3.37 -8.07 1.03
N GLY A 30 -3.88 -9.29 1.23
CA GLY A 30 -5.15 -9.72 0.65
C GLY A 30 -6.33 -8.91 1.19
N ARG A 31 -6.36 -8.67 2.48
CA ARG A 31 -7.41 -7.86 3.11
C ARG A 31 -7.39 -6.43 2.61
N LEU A 32 -6.20 -5.85 2.54
CA LEU A 32 -6.02 -4.48 2.06
C LEU A 32 -6.45 -4.35 0.61
N ALA A 33 -6.11 -5.34 -0.23
CA ALA A 33 -6.50 -5.32 -1.63
C ALA A 33 -8.01 -5.32 -1.79
N LEU A 34 -8.72 -6.18 -1.05
CA LEU A 34 -10.17 -6.23 -1.09
C LEU A 34 -10.80 -4.91 -0.64
N ARG A 35 -10.32 -4.37 0.46
CA ARG A 35 -10.84 -3.11 0.97
C ARG A 35 -10.56 -1.96 0.01
N CYS A 36 -9.39 -1.95 -0.60
CA CYS A 36 -9.04 -0.95 -1.58
C CYS A 36 -9.98 -1.00 -2.80
N LEU A 37 -10.29 -2.20 -3.26
CA LEU A 37 -11.24 -2.39 -4.37
C LEU A 37 -12.63 -1.85 -4.03
N GLU A 38 -13.10 -2.12 -2.81
CA GLU A 38 -14.40 -1.62 -2.36
C GLU A 38 -14.41 -0.10 -2.28
N ASP A 39 -13.39 0.49 -1.70
CA ASP A 39 -13.28 1.94 -1.56
C ASP A 39 -13.15 2.61 -2.93
N ALA A 40 -12.39 2.01 -3.83
CA ALA A 40 -12.23 2.52 -5.20
C ALA A 40 -13.57 2.51 -5.94
N ALA A 41 -14.36 1.44 -5.77
CA ALA A 41 -15.68 1.35 -6.40
C ALA A 41 -16.58 2.48 -5.91
N ARG A 42 -16.54 2.80 -4.63
CA ARG A 42 -17.30 3.92 -4.08
C ARG A 42 -16.84 5.26 -4.64
N ALA A 43 -15.58 5.38 -4.98
CA ALA A 43 -15.02 6.60 -5.59
C ALA A 43 -15.22 6.65 -7.10
N GLY A 44 -15.86 5.64 -7.69
CA GLY A 44 -16.11 5.60 -9.14
C GLY A 44 -14.94 5.07 -9.95
N ILE A 45 -13.97 4.39 -9.30
CA ILE A 45 -12.81 3.84 -9.97
C ILE A 45 -13.02 2.35 -10.18
N SER A 46 -12.87 1.89 -11.43
CA SER A 46 -13.08 0.49 -11.75
C SER A 46 -11.95 -0.39 -11.22
N SER A 47 -12.27 -1.64 -10.93
CA SER A 47 -11.25 -2.61 -10.50
C SER A 47 -10.20 -2.82 -11.57
N GLN A 48 -10.58 -2.73 -12.84
CA GLN A 48 -9.68 -2.88 -13.96
C GLN A 48 -8.62 -1.77 -13.98
N ASP A 49 -9.03 -0.53 -13.78
CA ASP A 49 -8.11 0.60 -13.74
C ASP A 49 -7.19 0.51 -12.51
N LEU A 50 -7.75 0.13 -11.37
CA LEU A 50 -6.96 -0.01 -10.15
C LEU A 50 -5.89 -1.10 -10.29
N GLU A 51 -6.27 -2.25 -10.85
CA GLU A 51 -5.33 -3.35 -11.11
C GLU A 51 -4.22 -2.92 -12.09
N ALA A 52 -4.59 -2.15 -13.11
CA ALA A 52 -3.62 -1.68 -14.11
C ALA A 52 -2.56 -0.80 -13.47
N VAL A 53 -2.95 0.14 -12.60
CA VAL A 53 -1.97 1.03 -11.95
C VAL A 53 -1.18 0.31 -10.87
N ALA A 54 -1.67 -0.82 -10.38
CA ALA A 54 -0.97 -1.67 -9.42
C ALA A 54 -0.02 -2.67 -10.10
N GLY A 55 0.16 -2.55 -11.40
CA GLY A 55 1.06 -3.43 -12.15
C GLY A 55 0.45 -4.78 -12.52
N GLY A 56 -0.88 -4.89 -12.49
CA GLY A 56 -1.59 -6.12 -12.81
C GLY A 56 -1.77 -7.08 -11.65
N ASP A 57 -1.28 -6.71 -10.45
CA ASP A 57 -1.37 -7.56 -9.26
C ASP A 57 -1.52 -6.68 -8.02
N LEU A 58 -2.77 -6.41 -7.65
CA LEU A 58 -3.06 -5.53 -6.51
C LEU A 58 -2.57 -6.11 -5.20
N ILE A 59 -2.70 -7.43 -5.00
CA ILE A 59 -2.23 -8.08 -3.77
C ILE A 59 -0.71 -7.95 -3.67
N GLY A 60 0.00 -8.22 -4.76
CA GLY A 60 1.45 -8.05 -4.81
C GLY A 60 1.88 -6.61 -4.56
N ASN A 61 1.11 -5.66 -5.09
CA ASN A 61 1.36 -4.24 -4.87
C ASN A 61 1.20 -3.88 -3.38
N MET A 62 0.17 -4.40 -2.71
CA MET A 62 -0.02 -4.18 -1.28
C MET A 62 1.10 -4.81 -0.46
N LEU A 63 1.53 -6.01 -0.86
CA LEU A 63 2.64 -6.69 -0.20
C LEU A 63 3.92 -5.86 -0.29
N GLN A 64 4.20 -5.32 -1.47
CA GLN A 64 5.34 -4.43 -1.70
C GLN A 64 5.24 -3.17 -0.81
N ALA A 65 4.05 -2.59 -0.71
CA ALA A 65 3.82 -1.41 0.10
C ALA A 65 4.06 -1.70 1.59
N LEU A 66 3.66 -2.88 2.05
CA LEU A 66 3.91 -3.29 3.44
C LEU A 66 5.42 -3.47 3.69
N ASP A 67 6.13 -4.06 2.73
CA ASP A 67 7.58 -4.19 2.83
C ASP A 67 8.26 -2.82 2.86
N ASP A 68 7.83 -1.91 2.00
CA ASP A 68 8.39 -0.56 1.94
C ASP A 68 8.14 0.21 3.24
N ALA A 69 6.98 0.03 3.84
CA ALA A 69 6.65 0.68 5.11
C ALA A 69 7.58 0.22 6.23
N GLU A 70 7.87 -1.10 6.28
CA GLU A 70 8.81 -1.63 7.25
C GLU A 70 10.22 -1.07 7.01
N PHE A 71 10.66 -1.08 5.75
CA PHE A 71 11.98 -0.57 5.39
C PHE A 71 12.14 0.90 5.77
N ARG A 72 11.14 1.72 5.46
CA ARG A 72 11.18 3.15 5.78
C ARG A 72 11.28 3.40 7.27
N ARG A 73 10.56 2.62 8.06
CA ARG A 73 10.60 2.76 9.50
C ARG A 73 11.97 2.41 10.06
N MET A 74 12.54 1.29 9.59
CA MET A 74 13.88 0.88 10.01
C MET A 74 14.92 1.94 9.66
N TYR A 75 14.86 2.47 8.46
CA TYR A 75 15.77 3.49 8.01
C TYR A 75 15.63 4.77 8.82
N ARG A 76 14.40 5.17 9.10
CA ARG A 76 14.12 6.39 9.89
C ARG A 76 14.67 6.25 11.30
N ASP A 77 14.48 5.10 11.92
CA ASP A 77 14.96 4.86 13.28
C ASP A 77 16.50 4.94 13.32
N GLN A 78 17.17 4.39 12.33
CA GLN A 78 18.63 4.45 12.24
C GLN A 78 19.14 5.88 12.05
N VAL A 79 18.49 6.64 11.19
CA VAL A 79 18.87 8.03 10.94
C VAL A 79 18.64 8.89 12.18
N ALA A 80 17.50 8.70 12.84
CA ALA A 80 17.19 9.45 14.07
C ALA A 80 18.21 9.15 15.15
N GLY A 81 18.64 7.91 15.28
CA GLY A 81 19.68 7.52 16.25
C GLY A 81 21.01 8.17 15.95
N GLN A 82 21.35 8.33 14.69
CA GLN A 82 22.61 8.98 14.28
C GLN A 82 22.58 10.48 14.51
N GLU A 83 21.44 11.11 14.37
CA GLU A 83 21.33 12.55 14.55
C GLU A 83 21.43 13.01 16.00
N GLU A 84 21.16 12.13 16.94
CA GLU A 84 21.24 12.45 18.35
C GLU A 84 22.68 12.48 18.89
N ASP A 85 23.59 11.97 18.14
CA ASP A 85 25.01 12.04 18.47
C ASP A 85 25.61 13.37 17.97
#